data_214d84bcc4942ef645498189728dffa9
#
_entry.id   214d84bcc4942ef645498189728dffa9
#
_cell.length_a   1.000
_cell.length_b   1.000
_cell.length_c   1.000
_cell.angle_alpha   90.00
_cell.angle_beta   90.00
_cell.angle_gamma   90.00
#
_symmetry.space_group_name_H-M   'P 1'
#
loop_
_entity.id
_entity.type
_entity.pdbx_description
1 polymer ?
#
loop_
_entity_poly.entity_id
_entity_poly.type
_entity_poly.pdbx_seq_one_letter_code
_entity_poly.pdbx_strand_id
1 'polypeptide(L)'
;MTFTHHEQTGQTEHAFAEFIRILGKGKKGSRPLTQDEAYRAMSMILAGQVLPVQLGAFLMLMRIKEETPEELAGFVLAARAACDLSADKALVDLDWSSYAGKRRHLPWFLLSALLLADNGLKIFMHGATGPSANRVYTQDVLKYLGLHYSTSIEQTKQQLQHQHFSYLSLEHFCPILHDIIELRPLLGLRSPVHTLVRLLNPFNADYSIQGIFHPGYRPVHQQAAALLQQPHAAVLKGEGGETERNPDMDCLVQSVHNGELLDENWPALFTRRHVKDEELDPKQLALIWQGLVANEFAESSIIGTAAVALKLLGKADSQQQAHALALAYWQSRDKHKYAGF
;
A
#
# COMPACT_ATOMS: atom_id res chain seq x y z
N MET A 1 13.68 -8.09 -36.61
CA MET A 1 13.21 -6.78 -36.09
C MET A 1 13.81 -5.71 -36.98
N THR A 2 13.03 -5.14 -37.85
CA THR A 2 13.45 -4.01 -38.71
C THR A 2 13.18 -2.74 -37.92
N PHE A 3 14.24 -2.10 -37.43
CA PHE A 3 14.16 -0.71 -36.97
C PHE A 3 13.93 0.15 -38.21
N THR A 4 12.73 0.68 -38.40
CA THR A 4 12.49 1.71 -39.40
C THR A 4 13.29 2.94 -39.02
N HIS A 5 14.38 3.20 -39.79
CA HIS A 5 15.05 4.47 -39.75
C HIS A 5 14.08 5.55 -40.25
N HIS A 6 13.54 6.34 -39.33
CA HIS A 6 12.95 7.62 -39.71
C HIS A 6 14.09 8.54 -40.19
N GLU A 7 13.98 9.00 -41.41
CA GLU A 7 14.91 9.97 -41.98
C GLU A 7 15.08 11.18 -41.07
N GLN A 8 16.34 11.49 -40.76
CA GLN A 8 16.74 12.58 -39.91
C GLN A 8 16.53 13.92 -40.67
N THR A 9 15.36 14.51 -40.59
CA THR A 9 15.13 15.89 -40.89
C THR A 9 14.67 16.58 -39.61
N GLY A 10 15.60 17.28 -38.92
CA GLY A 10 15.29 18.28 -37.88
C GLY A 10 14.34 17.84 -36.75
N GLN A 11 14.44 16.63 -36.27
CA GLN A 11 13.57 16.16 -35.18
C GLN A 11 13.93 16.90 -33.89
N THR A 12 13.03 17.74 -33.40
CA THR A 12 13.05 18.25 -32.05
C THR A 12 13.03 17.05 -31.09
N GLU A 13 13.94 17.04 -30.12
CA GLU A 13 14.01 15.99 -29.12
C GLU A 13 12.65 15.86 -28.41
N HIS A 14 12.20 14.61 -28.19
CA HIS A 14 10.94 14.36 -27.51
C HIS A 14 10.97 14.91 -26.08
N ALA A 15 9.93 15.61 -25.64
CA ALA A 15 9.88 16.30 -24.35
C ALA A 15 10.22 15.41 -23.15
N PHE A 16 9.86 14.12 -23.20
CA PHE A 16 10.16 13.16 -22.13
C PHE A 16 11.65 12.76 -22.04
N ALA A 17 12.45 12.99 -23.10
CA ALA A 17 13.86 12.60 -23.11
C ALA A 17 14.70 13.34 -22.07
N GLU A 18 14.27 14.54 -21.64
CA GLU A 18 14.96 15.29 -20.58
C GLU A 18 15.02 14.49 -19.26
N PHE A 19 13.93 13.83 -18.86
CA PHE A 19 13.87 13.05 -17.61
C PHE A 19 14.76 11.80 -17.66
N ILE A 20 14.77 11.12 -18.81
CA ILE A 20 15.69 9.98 -19.03
C ILE A 20 17.15 10.47 -18.96
N ARG A 21 17.47 11.64 -19.55
CA ARG A 21 18.81 12.22 -19.52
C ARG A 21 19.24 12.60 -18.10
N ILE A 22 18.37 13.21 -17.30
CA ILE A 22 18.62 13.55 -15.89
C ILE A 22 19.00 12.29 -15.11
N LEU A 23 18.23 11.23 -15.27
CA LEU A 23 18.42 9.97 -14.54
C LEU A 23 19.60 9.15 -15.08
N GLY A 24 19.87 9.22 -16.40
CA GLY A 24 20.77 8.29 -17.10
C GLY A 24 22.11 8.86 -17.53
N LYS A 25 22.44 10.11 -17.23
CA LYS A 25 23.69 10.79 -17.72
C LYS A 25 25.01 10.25 -17.18
N GLY A 26 25.01 9.03 -16.63
CA GLY A 26 26.18 8.37 -16.08
C GLY A 26 26.48 8.79 -14.64
N LYS A 27 27.45 8.09 -14.00
CA LYS A 27 27.71 8.19 -12.55
C LYS A 27 27.98 9.61 -12.02
N LYS A 28 28.58 10.48 -12.83
CA LYS A 28 28.95 11.84 -12.41
C LYS A 28 27.93 12.91 -12.81
N GLY A 29 27.02 12.61 -13.74
CA GLY A 29 26.10 13.59 -14.29
C GLY A 29 24.63 13.31 -14.00
N SER A 30 24.30 12.11 -13.52
CA SER A 30 22.95 11.77 -13.15
C SER A 30 22.60 12.27 -11.74
N ARG A 31 21.36 12.69 -11.56
CA ARG A 31 20.81 13.09 -10.28
C ARG A 31 19.36 12.59 -10.14
N PRO A 32 18.80 12.57 -8.94
CA PRO A 32 17.36 12.42 -8.75
C PRO A 32 16.57 13.55 -9.44
N LEU A 33 15.31 13.30 -9.75
CA LEU A 33 14.37 14.32 -10.18
C LEU A 33 14.00 15.18 -8.98
N THR A 34 13.75 16.47 -9.22
CA THR A 34 13.03 17.28 -8.23
C THR A 34 11.57 16.84 -8.16
N GLN A 35 10.85 17.24 -7.13
CA GLN A 35 9.42 16.92 -7.00
C GLN A 35 8.61 17.39 -8.20
N ASP A 36 8.90 18.60 -8.74
CA ASP A 36 8.25 19.13 -9.93
C ASP A 36 8.60 18.35 -11.20
N GLU A 37 9.88 18.00 -11.40
CA GLU A 37 10.30 17.14 -12.51
C GLU A 37 9.64 15.78 -12.46
N ALA A 38 9.54 15.17 -11.27
CA ALA A 38 8.87 13.89 -11.05
C ALA A 38 7.35 14.01 -11.34
N TYR A 39 6.72 15.08 -10.87
CA TYR A 39 5.32 15.37 -11.18
C TYR A 39 5.09 15.47 -12.69
N ARG A 40 5.90 16.26 -13.40
CA ARG A 40 5.79 16.43 -14.86
C ARG A 40 6.02 15.13 -15.62
N ALA A 41 7.06 14.37 -15.23
CA ALA A 41 7.35 13.09 -15.87
C ALA A 41 6.19 12.09 -15.71
N MET A 42 5.66 11.95 -14.51
CA MET A 42 4.53 11.05 -14.24
C MET A 42 3.25 11.55 -14.92
N SER A 43 2.99 12.84 -14.94
CA SER A 43 1.85 13.43 -15.68
C SER A 43 1.89 13.08 -17.16
N MET A 44 3.06 13.17 -17.80
CA MET A 44 3.22 12.76 -19.20
C MET A 44 2.97 11.26 -19.41
N ILE A 45 3.43 10.40 -18.47
CA ILE A 45 3.17 8.96 -18.51
C ILE A 45 1.67 8.70 -18.43
N LEU A 46 0.99 9.29 -17.45
CA LEU A 46 -0.44 9.09 -17.21
C LEU A 46 -1.31 9.68 -18.33
N ALA A 47 -0.84 10.72 -19.01
CA ALA A 47 -1.49 11.29 -20.20
C ALA A 47 -1.23 10.48 -21.50
N GLY A 48 -0.47 9.36 -21.45
CA GLY A 48 -0.15 8.55 -22.62
C GLY A 48 0.80 9.25 -23.62
N GLN A 49 1.54 10.27 -23.19
CA GLN A 49 2.44 11.07 -24.04
C GLN A 49 3.84 10.46 -24.15
N VAL A 50 4.08 9.30 -23.54
CA VAL A 50 5.39 8.67 -23.45
C VAL A 50 5.45 7.42 -24.32
N LEU A 51 6.48 7.30 -25.14
CA LEU A 51 6.68 6.12 -25.96
C LEU A 51 7.03 4.90 -25.10
N PRO A 52 6.62 3.66 -25.48
CA PRO A 52 6.91 2.45 -24.71
C PRO A 52 8.40 2.25 -24.39
N VAL A 53 9.31 2.61 -25.33
CA VAL A 53 10.76 2.52 -25.13
C VAL A 53 11.25 3.52 -24.08
N GLN A 54 10.64 4.71 -24.02
CA GLN A 54 10.95 5.74 -23.03
C GLN A 54 10.42 5.33 -21.64
N LEU A 55 9.20 4.82 -21.59
CA LEU A 55 8.61 4.29 -20.35
C LEU A 55 9.49 3.20 -19.74
N GLY A 56 9.87 2.18 -20.54
CA GLY A 56 10.74 1.11 -20.07
C GLY A 56 12.09 1.62 -19.54
N ALA A 57 12.74 2.52 -20.30
CA ALA A 57 14.00 3.14 -19.89
C ALA A 57 13.87 3.91 -18.57
N PHE A 58 12.83 4.74 -18.45
CA PHE A 58 12.55 5.53 -17.24
C PHE A 58 12.33 4.65 -16.02
N LEU A 59 11.45 3.66 -16.13
CA LEU A 59 11.12 2.75 -15.02
C LEU A 59 12.37 1.98 -14.52
N MET A 60 13.25 1.56 -15.45
CA MET A 60 14.46 0.83 -15.07
C MET A 60 15.55 1.74 -14.49
N LEU A 61 15.71 2.96 -14.99
CA LEU A 61 16.61 3.93 -14.39
C LEU A 61 16.18 4.28 -12.97
N MET A 62 14.91 4.55 -12.76
CA MET A 62 14.35 4.79 -11.42
C MET A 62 14.56 3.58 -10.51
N ARG A 63 14.32 2.35 -11.00
CA ARG A 63 14.52 1.13 -10.21
C ARG A 63 15.96 0.94 -9.72
N ILE A 64 16.94 1.33 -10.54
CA ILE A 64 18.38 1.21 -10.19
C ILE A 64 18.81 2.31 -9.21
N LYS A 65 18.25 3.52 -9.38
CA LYS A 65 18.61 4.68 -8.54
C LYS A 65 17.91 4.65 -7.19
N GLU A 66 16.80 3.95 -7.09
CA GLU A 66 15.81 4.01 -6.01
C GLU A 66 15.17 5.41 -5.90
N GLU A 67 13.92 5.48 -5.50
CA GLU A 67 13.17 6.73 -5.43
C GLU A 67 13.57 7.55 -4.19
N THR A 68 13.70 8.88 -4.37
CA THR A 68 13.78 9.81 -3.25
C THR A 68 12.38 10.18 -2.74
N PRO A 69 12.26 10.75 -1.54
CA PRO A 69 10.97 11.26 -1.04
C PRO A 69 10.32 12.28 -1.97
N GLU A 70 11.12 13.17 -2.58
CA GLU A 70 10.66 14.21 -3.50
C GLU A 70 10.14 13.60 -4.80
N GLU A 71 10.87 12.65 -5.37
CA GLU A 71 10.44 11.92 -6.57
C GLU A 71 9.12 11.18 -6.29
N LEU A 72 9.04 10.49 -5.17
CA LEU A 72 7.86 9.73 -4.78
C LEU A 72 6.66 10.67 -4.55
N ALA A 73 6.84 11.80 -3.86
CA ALA A 73 5.79 12.79 -3.66
C ALA A 73 5.30 13.38 -4.99
N GLY A 74 6.21 13.72 -5.92
CA GLY A 74 5.87 14.21 -7.25
C GLY A 74 5.05 13.22 -8.06
N PHE A 75 5.44 11.94 -8.05
CA PHE A 75 4.69 10.87 -8.73
C PHE A 75 3.29 10.69 -8.16
N VAL A 76 3.16 10.70 -6.82
CA VAL A 76 1.86 10.56 -6.15
C VAL A 76 0.94 11.73 -6.45
N LEU A 77 1.44 12.98 -6.43
CA LEU A 77 0.65 14.16 -6.77
C LEU A 77 0.12 14.09 -8.22
N ALA A 78 0.96 13.68 -9.16
CA ALA A 78 0.55 13.49 -10.55
C ALA A 78 -0.52 12.41 -10.70
N ALA A 79 -0.35 11.28 -9.99
CA ALA A 79 -1.31 10.18 -9.99
C ALA A 79 -2.66 10.61 -9.39
N ARG A 80 -2.65 11.29 -8.25
CA ARG A 80 -3.87 11.83 -7.63
C ARG A 80 -4.62 12.78 -8.56
N ALA A 81 -3.90 13.66 -9.26
CA ALA A 81 -4.50 14.60 -10.21
C ALA A 81 -5.07 13.89 -11.44
N ALA A 82 -4.39 12.87 -11.97
CA ALA A 82 -4.82 12.16 -13.18
C ALA A 82 -5.99 11.20 -12.94
N CYS A 83 -6.09 10.61 -11.74
CA CYS A 83 -7.10 9.62 -11.41
C CYS A 83 -8.38 10.23 -10.79
N ASP A 84 -8.48 11.57 -10.74
CA ASP A 84 -9.60 12.32 -10.13
C ASP A 84 -9.97 11.78 -8.72
N LEU A 85 -8.96 11.63 -7.89
CA LEU A 85 -9.09 11.09 -6.54
C LEU A 85 -9.53 12.16 -5.51
N SER A 86 -10.40 13.06 -5.88
CA SER A 86 -10.92 14.16 -5.03
C SER A 86 -12.11 13.75 -4.16
N ALA A 87 -12.15 12.50 -3.74
CA ALA A 87 -13.27 11.96 -3.01
C ALA A 87 -13.42 12.54 -1.59
N ASP A 88 -14.61 12.43 -1.03
CA ASP A 88 -15.02 13.01 0.24
C ASP A 88 -14.21 12.45 1.42
N LYS A 89 -13.39 13.30 2.03
CA LYS A 89 -12.54 12.99 3.20
C LYS A 89 -13.32 12.42 4.40
N ALA A 90 -14.54 12.91 4.62
CA ALA A 90 -15.35 12.52 5.78
C ALA A 90 -15.84 11.06 5.71
N LEU A 91 -15.64 10.40 4.57
CA LEU A 91 -16.12 9.04 4.36
C LEU A 91 -15.16 7.95 4.83
N VAL A 92 -13.88 8.26 5.05
CA VAL A 92 -12.83 7.30 5.37
C VAL A 92 -12.08 7.76 6.63
N ASP A 93 -12.08 6.93 7.66
CA ASP A 93 -11.28 7.17 8.87
C ASP A 93 -9.83 6.72 8.69
N LEU A 94 -9.60 5.63 7.94
CA LEU A 94 -8.25 5.10 7.69
C LEU A 94 -8.12 4.55 6.26
N ASP A 95 -7.15 5.09 5.53
CA ASP A 95 -6.67 4.56 4.26
C ASP A 95 -5.64 3.45 4.49
N TRP A 96 -5.80 2.31 3.81
CA TRP A 96 -4.97 1.13 4.01
C TRP A 96 -4.52 0.52 2.69
N SER A 97 -3.24 0.61 2.39
CA SER A 97 -2.69 0.07 1.14
C SER A 97 -2.32 -1.43 1.24
N SER A 98 -2.67 -2.23 0.21
CA SER A 98 -2.37 -3.66 0.12
C SER A 98 -2.00 -4.07 -1.31
N TYR A 99 -0.69 -4.07 -1.62
CA TYR A 99 -0.17 -4.26 -3.00
C TYR A 99 0.85 -5.39 -3.13
N ALA A 100 1.10 -6.16 -2.10
CA ALA A 100 2.23 -7.09 -2.14
C ALA A 100 1.83 -8.56 -2.11
N GLY A 101 0.73 -8.89 -1.45
CA GLY A 101 0.32 -10.25 -1.15
C GLY A 101 1.26 -10.97 -0.19
N LYS A 102 0.72 -11.94 0.54
CA LYS A 102 1.41 -12.73 1.55
C LYS A 102 1.91 -14.05 0.96
N ARG A 103 3.02 -14.60 1.50
CA ARG A 103 3.61 -15.85 1.00
C ARG A 103 3.96 -16.86 2.09
N ARG A 104 4.14 -16.42 3.33
CA ARG A 104 4.55 -17.27 4.46
C ARG A 104 3.41 -17.50 5.44
N HIS A 105 2.52 -16.53 5.56
CA HIS A 105 1.34 -16.53 6.40
C HIS A 105 0.17 -15.95 5.61
N LEU A 106 -1.04 -16.23 6.05
CA LEU A 106 -2.25 -15.59 5.52
C LEU A 106 -2.25 -14.08 5.84
N PRO A 107 -3.05 -13.26 5.12
CA PRO A 107 -3.16 -11.83 5.35
C PRO A 107 -3.97 -11.51 6.61
N TRP A 108 -3.37 -11.72 7.78
CA TRP A 108 -4.02 -11.48 9.08
C TRP A 108 -4.40 -10.02 9.28
N PHE A 109 -3.67 -9.10 8.66
CA PHE A 109 -4.01 -7.67 8.64
C PHE A 109 -5.41 -7.38 8.10
N LEU A 110 -5.96 -8.24 7.24
CA LEU A 110 -7.34 -8.09 6.77
C LEU A 110 -8.32 -8.23 7.94
N LEU A 111 -8.08 -9.19 8.84
CA LEU A 111 -8.90 -9.33 10.05
C LEU A 111 -8.69 -8.16 11.01
N SER A 112 -7.51 -7.54 11.03
CA SER A 112 -7.29 -6.29 11.77
C SER A 112 -8.15 -5.15 11.22
N ALA A 113 -8.20 -4.99 9.90
CA ALA A 113 -9.02 -3.97 9.25
C ALA A 113 -10.52 -4.20 9.51
N LEU A 114 -10.98 -5.45 9.44
CA LEU A 114 -12.36 -5.83 9.74
C LEU A 114 -12.71 -5.64 11.21
N LEU A 115 -11.78 -5.92 12.12
CA LEU A 115 -11.94 -5.68 13.55
C LEU A 115 -12.17 -4.18 13.86
N LEU A 116 -11.41 -3.32 13.20
CA LEU A 116 -11.59 -1.87 13.30
C LEU A 116 -12.94 -1.43 12.72
N ALA A 117 -13.32 -1.98 11.57
CA ALA A 117 -14.59 -1.69 10.90
C ALA A 117 -15.79 -2.09 11.75
N ASP A 118 -15.74 -3.26 12.42
CA ASP A 118 -16.78 -3.73 13.34
C ASP A 118 -16.94 -2.83 14.57
N ASN A 119 -15.90 -2.08 14.91
CA ASN A 119 -15.94 -1.09 15.98
C ASN A 119 -16.19 0.35 15.48
N GLY A 120 -16.81 0.47 14.29
CA GLY A 120 -17.34 1.72 13.76
C GLY A 120 -16.35 2.61 13.03
N LEU A 121 -15.13 2.13 12.77
CA LEU A 121 -14.12 2.87 12.00
C LEU A 121 -14.26 2.56 10.50
N LYS A 122 -14.38 3.58 9.67
CA LYS A 122 -14.49 3.41 8.22
C LYS A 122 -13.13 3.17 7.58
N ILE A 123 -12.87 1.90 7.26
CA ILE A 123 -11.60 1.44 6.70
C ILE A 123 -11.73 1.30 5.18
N PHE A 124 -11.00 2.12 4.45
CA PHE A 124 -10.86 1.95 3.02
C PHE A 124 -9.55 1.24 2.70
N MET A 125 -9.66 0.07 2.11
CA MET A 125 -8.50 -0.68 1.65
C MET A 125 -8.43 -0.65 0.12
N HIS A 126 -7.25 -0.40 -0.40
CA HIS A 126 -7.00 -0.43 -1.85
C HIS A 126 -5.75 -1.24 -2.18
N GLY A 127 -5.74 -1.83 -3.37
CA GLY A 127 -4.65 -2.73 -3.71
C GLY A 127 -4.66 -3.16 -5.16
N ALA A 128 -3.83 -4.14 -5.45
CA ALA A 128 -3.83 -4.87 -6.72
C ALA A 128 -3.51 -6.34 -6.45
N THR A 129 -4.04 -7.22 -7.28
CA THR A 129 -3.49 -8.57 -7.45
C THR A 129 -2.22 -8.48 -8.29
N GLY A 130 -1.43 -9.52 -8.35
CA GLY A 130 -0.22 -9.51 -9.17
C GLY A 130 0.09 -10.89 -9.73
N PRO A 131 0.91 -10.98 -10.77
CA PRO A 131 1.22 -12.23 -11.48
C PRO A 131 2.11 -13.19 -10.69
N SER A 132 2.35 -12.93 -9.40
CA SER A 132 3.19 -13.78 -8.57
C SER A 132 2.42 -15.01 -8.12
N ALA A 133 2.67 -16.14 -8.75
CA ALA A 133 2.26 -17.44 -8.23
C ALA A 133 2.72 -17.62 -6.76
N ASN A 134 1.93 -18.30 -5.96
CA ASN A 134 2.18 -18.57 -4.55
C ASN A 134 2.11 -17.33 -3.62
N ARG A 135 1.31 -16.34 -3.96
CA ARG A 135 0.95 -15.24 -3.05
C ARG A 135 -0.56 -15.19 -2.84
N VAL A 136 -0.94 -14.87 -1.62
CA VAL A 136 -2.33 -14.66 -1.22
C VAL A 136 -2.57 -13.16 -1.18
N TYR A 137 -3.40 -12.67 -2.09
CA TYR A 137 -3.77 -11.25 -2.17
C TYR A 137 -5.09 -10.99 -1.44
N THR A 138 -5.27 -9.79 -0.92
CA THR A 138 -6.48 -9.40 -0.18
C THR A 138 -7.74 -9.62 -1.00
N GLN A 139 -7.76 -9.20 -2.25
CA GLN A 139 -8.92 -9.37 -3.14
C GLN A 139 -9.38 -10.83 -3.26
N ASP A 140 -8.42 -11.77 -3.36
CA ASP A 140 -8.71 -13.18 -3.58
C ASP A 140 -9.34 -13.87 -2.36
N VAL A 141 -9.10 -13.32 -1.16
CA VAL A 141 -9.54 -13.94 0.09
C VAL A 141 -10.83 -13.35 0.66
N LEU A 142 -11.28 -12.20 0.19
CA LEU A 142 -12.51 -11.54 0.68
C LEU A 142 -13.73 -12.48 0.62
N LYS A 143 -13.86 -13.26 -0.46
CA LYS A 143 -14.97 -14.21 -0.64
C LYS A 143 -15.06 -15.25 0.48
N TYR A 144 -13.94 -15.66 1.08
CA TYR A 144 -13.92 -16.62 2.19
C TYR A 144 -14.42 -16.02 3.51
N LEU A 145 -14.59 -14.70 3.53
CA LEU A 145 -15.17 -13.94 4.64
C LEU A 145 -16.60 -13.45 4.33
N GLY A 146 -17.18 -13.91 3.20
CA GLY A 146 -18.50 -13.45 2.75
C GLY A 146 -18.51 -12.00 2.27
N LEU A 147 -17.35 -11.46 1.90
CA LEU A 147 -17.19 -10.08 1.46
C LEU A 147 -16.94 -10.01 -0.05
N HIS A 148 -17.39 -8.91 -0.65
CA HIS A 148 -17.16 -8.58 -2.04
C HIS A 148 -16.33 -7.31 -2.14
N TYR A 149 -15.30 -7.33 -2.99
CA TYR A 149 -14.57 -6.11 -3.33
C TYR A 149 -15.45 -5.19 -4.19
N SER A 150 -15.16 -3.92 -4.10
CA SER A 150 -15.81 -2.88 -4.89
C SER A 150 -15.21 -2.79 -6.30
N THR A 151 -16.02 -2.42 -7.29
CA THR A 151 -15.60 -2.19 -8.67
C THR A 151 -15.76 -0.73 -9.11
N SER A 152 -16.17 0.15 -8.18
CA SER A 152 -16.29 1.59 -8.45
C SER A 152 -16.22 2.41 -7.17
N ILE A 153 -15.90 3.68 -7.29
CA ILE A 153 -15.90 4.64 -6.18
C ILE A 153 -17.30 4.73 -5.53
N GLU A 154 -18.36 4.70 -6.33
CA GLU A 154 -19.73 4.78 -5.80
C GLU A 154 -20.08 3.55 -4.95
N GLN A 155 -19.76 2.35 -5.43
CA GLN A 155 -19.95 1.12 -4.65
C GLN A 155 -19.09 1.13 -3.37
N THR A 156 -17.85 1.65 -3.45
CA THR A 156 -16.98 1.83 -2.29
C THR A 156 -17.66 2.70 -1.22
N LYS A 157 -18.24 3.83 -1.61
CA LYS A 157 -18.96 4.73 -0.69
C LYS A 157 -20.12 4.01 0.00
N GLN A 158 -20.91 3.27 -0.75
CA GLN A 158 -22.03 2.49 -0.21
C GLN A 158 -21.53 1.43 0.79
N GLN A 159 -20.48 0.68 0.47
CA GLN A 159 -19.91 -0.31 1.37
C GLN A 159 -19.37 0.33 2.66
N LEU A 160 -18.65 1.46 2.56
CA LEU A 160 -18.15 2.19 3.74
C LEU A 160 -19.28 2.71 4.64
N GLN A 161 -20.40 3.12 4.07
CA GLN A 161 -21.56 3.58 4.84
C GLN A 161 -22.28 2.44 5.57
N HIS A 162 -22.38 1.26 4.95
CA HIS A 162 -23.19 0.16 5.48
C HIS A 162 -22.41 -0.83 6.34
N GLN A 163 -21.16 -1.10 6.00
CA GLN A 163 -20.34 -2.12 6.67
C GLN A 163 -19.00 -1.59 7.19
N HIS A 164 -18.72 -0.29 7.06
CA HIS A 164 -17.51 0.40 7.49
C HIS A 164 -16.21 -0.16 6.87
N PHE A 165 -16.29 -1.04 5.90
CA PHE A 165 -15.16 -1.61 5.20
C PHE A 165 -15.43 -1.64 3.70
N SER A 166 -14.44 -1.29 2.91
CA SER A 166 -14.44 -1.53 1.47
C SER A 166 -13.04 -1.80 0.95
N TYR A 167 -12.93 -2.67 -0.06
CA TYR A 167 -11.72 -2.89 -0.83
C TYR A 167 -11.98 -2.55 -2.29
N LEU A 168 -11.13 -1.69 -2.88
CA LEU A 168 -11.18 -1.32 -4.30
C LEU A 168 -9.85 -1.62 -4.97
N SER A 169 -9.86 -2.39 -6.06
CA SER A 169 -8.66 -2.67 -6.84
C SER A 169 -8.20 -1.46 -7.65
N LEU A 170 -6.88 -1.30 -7.78
CA LEU A 170 -6.23 -0.21 -8.53
C LEU A 170 -6.77 -0.09 -9.97
N GLU A 171 -7.07 -1.20 -10.62
CA GLU A 171 -7.63 -1.24 -11.98
C GLU A 171 -8.92 -0.43 -12.14
N HIS A 172 -9.71 -0.29 -11.06
CA HIS A 172 -11.01 0.37 -11.09
C HIS A 172 -10.94 1.87 -10.78
N PHE A 173 -9.84 2.38 -10.24
CA PHE A 173 -9.71 3.81 -9.96
C PHE A 173 -8.47 4.46 -10.59
N CYS A 174 -7.47 3.68 -11.00
CA CYS A 174 -6.31 4.17 -11.73
C CYS A 174 -5.72 3.11 -12.68
N PRO A 175 -6.44 2.75 -13.78
CA PRO A 175 -6.08 1.65 -14.67
C PRO A 175 -4.68 1.79 -15.27
N ILE A 176 -4.24 3.00 -15.59
CA ILE A 176 -2.90 3.21 -16.17
C ILE A 176 -1.79 2.78 -15.20
N LEU A 177 -1.92 3.07 -13.91
CA LEU A 177 -0.96 2.59 -12.91
C LEU A 177 -1.02 1.07 -12.75
N HIS A 178 -2.22 0.50 -12.84
CA HIS A 178 -2.40 -0.96 -12.86
C HIS A 178 -1.65 -1.59 -14.04
N ASP A 179 -1.84 -1.06 -15.25
CA ASP A 179 -1.16 -1.54 -16.47
C ASP A 179 0.37 -1.49 -16.33
N ILE A 180 0.91 -0.44 -15.70
CA ILE A 180 2.35 -0.34 -15.43
C ILE A 180 2.81 -1.38 -14.41
N ILE A 181 2.03 -1.71 -13.40
CA ILE A 181 2.32 -2.81 -12.46
C ILE A 181 2.41 -4.15 -13.21
N GLU A 182 1.49 -4.38 -14.16
CA GLU A 182 1.44 -5.59 -14.97
C GLU A 182 2.59 -5.71 -15.98
N LEU A 183 3.39 -4.66 -16.20
CA LEU A 183 4.64 -4.77 -16.99
C LEU A 183 5.73 -5.59 -16.28
N ARG A 184 5.56 -5.96 -15.01
CA ARG A 184 6.57 -6.70 -14.23
C ARG A 184 7.06 -7.98 -14.91
N PRO A 185 6.24 -8.85 -15.53
CA PRO A 185 6.74 -10.03 -16.25
C PRO A 185 7.61 -9.68 -17.46
N LEU A 186 7.36 -8.54 -18.10
CA LEU A 186 8.14 -8.06 -19.25
C LEU A 186 9.45 -7.40 -18.81
N LEU A 187 9.42 -6.62 -17.74
CA LEU A 187 10.58 -5.91 -17.20
C LEU A 187 11.47 -6.80 -16.31
N GLY A 188 10.95 -7.92 -15.81
CA GLY A 188 11.64 -8.80 -14.87
C GLY A 188 11.78 -8.26 -13.44
N LEU A 189 11.43 -6.99 -13.21
CA LEU A 189 11.61 -6.27 -11.95
C LEU A 189 10.35 -5.46 -11.60
N ARG A 190 10.20 -5.15 -10.29
CA ARG A 190 9.22 -4.17 -9.84
C ARG A 190 9.66 -2.76 -10.25
N SER A 191 8.70 -1.93 -10.66
CA SER A 191 8.90 -0.52 -11.00
C SER A 191 8.60 0.40 -9.81
N PRO A 192 8.93 1.69 -9.88
CA PRO A 192 8.57 2.71 -8.89
C PRO A 192 7.07 2.79 -8.60
N VAL A 193 6.23 2.38 -9.57
CA VAL A 193 4.78 2.37 -9.40
C VAL A 193 4.36 1.48 -8.22
N HIS A 194 5.06 0.36 -7.99
CA HIS A 194 4.80 -0.49 -6.82
C HIS A 194 5.06 0.22 -5.47
N THR A 195 5.85 1.30 -5.47
CA THR A 195 6.12 2.13 -4.30
C THR A 195 5.06 3.21 -4.16
N LEU A 196 4.85 4.01 -5.23
CA LEU A 196 3.96 5.18 -5.19
C LEU A 196 2.49 4.83 -4.89
N VAL A 197 1.97 3.68 -5.39
CA VAL A 197 0.56 3.30 -5.19
C VAL A 197 0.16 3.16 -3.73
N ARG A 198 1.12 2.92 -2.82
CA ARG A 198 0.87 2.84 -1.37
C ARG A 198 0.54 4.18 -0.73
N LEU A 199 0.89 5.29 -1.39
CA LEU A 199 0.69 6.66 -0.93
C LEU A 199 -0.48 7.37 -1.61
N LEU A 200 -1.24 6.67 -2.47
CA LEU A 200 -2.31 7.29 -3.25
C LEU A 200 -3.39 7.91 -2.39
N ASN A 201 -3.80 7.22 -1.31
CA ASN A 201 -4.87 7.68 -0.44
C ASN A 201 -6.05 8.27 -1.25
N PRO A 202 -6.80 7.43 -2.00
CA PRO A 202 -7.77 7.89 -2.99
C PRO A 202 -8.90 8.78 -2.46
N PHE A 203 -9.27 8.61 -1.20
CA PHE A 203 -10.28 9.43 -0.53
C PHE A 203 -9.68 10.62 0.21
N ASN A 204 -8.36 10.83 0.13
CA ASN A 204 -7.65 11.87 0.85
C ASN A 204 -7.97 11.84 2.37
N ALA A 205 -8.07 10.65 2.94
CA ALA A 205 -8.31 10.43 4.36
C ALA A 205 -7.21 11.10 5.22
N ASP A 206 -7.57 11.61 6.38
CA ASP A 206 -6.60 12.26 7.27
C ASP A 206 -5.59 11.25 7.85
N TYR A 207 -5.93 9.96 7.90
CA TYR A 207 -5.07 8.89 8.38
C TYR A 207 -4.78 7.87 7.30
N SER A 208 -3.50 7.47 7.16
CA SER A 208 -3.08 6.42 6.22
C SER A 208 -2.07 5.47 6.86
N ILE A 209 -2.16 4.17 6.53
CA ILE A 209 -1.23 3.17 7.02
C ILE A 209 -0.65 2.36 5.84
N GLN A 210 0.68 2.16 5.86
CA GLN A 210 1.41 1.60 4.73
C GLN A 210 2.38 0.52 5.18
N GLY A 211 2.46 -0.54 4.40
CA GLY A 211 3.45 -1.60 4.56
C GLY A 211 4.59 -1.48 3.55
N ILE A 212 5.82 -1.72 3.99
CA ILE A 212 7.00 -1.81 3.12
C ILE A 212 7.73 -3.13 3.35
N PHE A 213 8.47 -3.59 2.35
CA PHE A 213 9.27 -4.83 2.46
C PHE A 213 10.71 -4.55 2.90
N HIS A 214 11.40 -3.64 2.22
CA HIS A 214 12.78 -3.28 2.51
C HIS A 214 12.84 -2.14 3.55
N PRO A 215 13.52 -2.32 4.69
CA PRO A 215 13.56 -1.32 5.77
C PRO A 215 14.01 0.08 5.33
N GLY A 216 14.90 0.17 4.33
CA GLY A 216 15.40 1.44 3.80
C GLY A 216 14.30 2.33 3.18
N TYR A 217 13.17 1.75 2.77
CA TYR A 217 12.05 2.51 2.22
C TYR A 217 11.13 3.14 3.28
N ARG A 218 11.25 2.77 4.56
CA ARG A 218 10.43 3.40 5.62
C ARG A 218 10.62 4.91 5.68
N PRO A 219 11.87 5.43 5.85
CA PRO A 219 12.06 6.88 5.90
C PRO A 219 11.67 7.57 4.59
N VAL A 220 11.82 6.92 3.43
CA VAL A 220 11.39 7.46 2.14
C VAL A 220 9.87 7.66 2.11
N HIS A 221 9.10 6.65 2.52
CA HIS A 221 7.64 6.76 2.61
C HIS A 221 7.17 7.77 3.66
N GLN A 222 7.82 7.80 4.83
CA GLN A 222 7.51 8.76 5.90
C GLN A 222 7.72 10.20 5.42
N GLN A 223 8.88 10.49 4.83
CA GLN A 223 9.20 11.83 4.31
C GLN A 223 8.32 12.21 3.12
N ALA A 224 8.04 11.27 2.20
CA ALA A 224 7.12 11.50 1.10
C ALA A 224 5.70 11.83 1.60
N ALA A 225 5.22 11.14 2.64
CA ALA A 225 3.92 11.46 3.26
C ALA A 225 3.90 12.88 3.86
N ALA A 226 5.00 13.31 4.48
CA ALA A 226 5.13 14.68 4.98
C ALA A 226 5.14 15.71 3.84
N LEU A 227 5.88 15.46 2.73
CA LEU A 227 5.88 16.32 1.54
C LEU A 227 4.51 16.39 0.87
N LEU A 228 3.73 15.32 0.93
CA LEU A 228 2.34 15.23 0.46
C LEU A 228 1.35 15.92 1.42
N GLN A 229 1.83 16.49 2.53
CA GLN A 229 1.00 17.10 3.57
C GLN A 229 -0.06 16.13 4.12
N GLN A 230 0.28 14.83 4.17
CA GLN A 230 -0.58 13.84 4.84
C GLN A 230 -0.63 14.13 6.33
N PRO A 231 -1.79 14.42 6.93
CA PRO A 231 -1.86 14.83 8.33
C PRO A 231 -1.31 13.75 9.27
N HIS A 232 -1.73 12.51 9.04
CA HIS A 232 -1.29 11.37 9.84
C HIS A 232 -0.99 10.18 8.94
N ALA A 233 0.22 9.64 9.05
CA ALA A 233 0.64 8.44 8.33
C ALA A 233 1.46 7.52 9.23
N ALA A 234 1.35 6.22 9.05
CA ALA A 234 2.24 5.25 9.66
C ALA A 234 2.81 4.31 8.60
N VAL A 235 4.12 4.08 8.68
CA VAL A 235 4.85 3.18 7.79
C VAL A 235 5.53 2.11 8.62
N LEU A 236 5.27 0.85 8.34
CA LEU A 236 5.89 -0.27 9.02
C LEU A 236 6.39 -1.32 8.03
N LYS A 237 7.39 -2.11 8.47
CA LYS A 237 7.84 -3.25 7.69
C LYS A 237 6.93 -4.44 7.95
N GLY A 238 6.36 -5.00 6.89
CA GLY A 238 5.59 -6.25 6.94
C GLY A 238 6.07 -7.30 5.95
N GLU A 239 5.60 -8.51 6.13
CA GLU A 239 5.90 -9.61 5.21
C GLU A 239 5.38 -9.29 3.81
N GLY A 240 6.25 -9.48 2.81
CA GLY A 240 5.94 -9.12 1.42
C GLY A 240 5.88 -7.63 1.17
N GLY A 241 5.74 -6.80 2.19
CA GLY A 241 5.44 -5.38 2.13
C GLY A 241 3.97 -5.07 2.41
N GLU A 242 3.24 -6.01 3.02
CA GLU A 242 1.90 -5.76 3.52
C GLU A 242 1.93 -5.08 4.89
N THR A 243 0.87 -4.36 5.20
CA THR A 243 0.73 -3.60 6.44
C THR A 243 0.32 -4.53 7.58
N GLU A 244 1.28 -5.28 8.09
CA GLU A 244 1.06 -6.26 9.15
C GLU A 244 2.22 -6.30 10.12
N ARG A 245 1.94 -6.16 11.40
CA ARG A 245 2.92 -6.35 12.45
C ARG A 245 3.22 -7.85 12.62
N ASN A 246 4.51 -8.20 12.52
CA ASN A 246 4.94 -9.53 12.90
C ASN A 246 5.12 -9.60 14.43
N PRO A 247 4.38 -10.45 15.16
CA PRO A 247 4.45 -10.53 16.62
C PRO A 247 5.77 -11.09 17.16
N ASP A 248 6.54 -11.80 16.32
CA ASP A 248 7.83 -12.43 16.68
C ASP A 248 9.03 -11.48 16.63
N MET A 249 8.81 -10.24 16.23
CA MET A 249 9.89 -9.28 15.98
C MET A 249 9.52 -7.89 16.44
N ASP A 250 10.54 -7.14 16.82
CA ASP A 250 10.39 -5.70 17.00
C ASP A 250 9.91 -5.06 15.69
N CYS A 251 8.98 -4.14 15.82
CA CYS A 251 8.40 -3.41 14.71
C CYS A 251 8.65 -1.91 14.90
N LEU A 252 9.58 -1.35 14.13
CA LEU A 252 9.72 0.09 14.06
C LEU A 252 8.61 0.66 13.19
N VAL A 253 7.76 1.51 13.76
CA VAL A 253 6.73 2.30 13.09
C VAL A 253 7.27 3.71 12.94
N GLN A 254 7.39 4.18 11.69
CA GLN A 254 7.75 5.56 11.37
C GLN A 254 6.49 6.29 10.97
N SER A 255 6.16 7.38 11.66
CA SER A 255 4.89 8.08 11.48
C SER A 255 5.07 9.57 11.18
N VAL A 256 4.02 10.15 10.61
CA VAL A 256 3.85 11.60 10.40
C VAL A 256 2.66 12.04 11.24
N HIS A 257 2.79 13.12 11.98
CA HIS A 257 1.69 13.79 12.67
C HIS A 257 1.78 15.29 12.41
N ASN A 258 0.92 15.79 11.53
CA ASN A 258 0.88 17.20 11.13
C ASN A 258 2.25 17.77 10.73
N GLY A 259 3.02 16.99 9.94
CA GLY A 259 4.35 17.35 9.47
C GLY A 259 5.50 16.97 10.40
N GLU A 260 5.23 16.58 11.65
CA GLU A 260 6.24 16.06 12.57
C GLU A 260 6.53 14.58 12.26
N LEU A 261 7.81 14.24 12.16
CA LEU A 261 8.29 12.87 11.91
C LEU A 261 8.61 12.19 13.25
N LEU A 262 7.98 11.06 13.50
CA LEU A 262 8.14 10.30 14.75
C LEU A 262 8.51 8.85 14.44
N ASP A 263 9.42 8.31 15.24
CA ASP A 263 9.87 6.93 15.19
C ASP A 263 9.56 6.22 16.50
N GLU A 264 8.85 5.10 16.42
CA GLU A 264 8.42 4.37 17.60
C GLU A 264 8.69 2.86 17.45
N ASN A 265 9.45 2.30 18.39
CA ASN A 265 9.68 0.86 18.41
C ASN A 265 8.57 0.15 19.19
N TRP A 266 7.95 -0.85 18.55
CA TRP A 266 6.97 -1.76 19.13
C TRP A 266 7.67 -3.08 19.43
N PRO A 267 7.87 -3.45 20.70
CA PRO A 267 8.59 -4.67 21.04
C PRO A 267 7.92 -5.93 20.53
N ALA A 268 8.70 -6.97 20.26
CA ALA A 268 8.19 -8.30 19.96
C ALA A 268 7.24 -8.78 21.06
N LEU A 269 6.18 -9.48 20.67
CA LEU A 269 5.22 -10.05 21.63
C LEU A 269 5.67 -11.43 22.13
N PHE A 270 6.55 -12.08 21.38
CA PHE A 270 7.08 -13.40 21.70
C PHE A 270 8.60 -13.41 21.74
N THR A 271 9.15 -14.22 22.61
CA THR A 271 10.59 -14.48 22.71
C THR A 271 11.08 -15.55 21.72
N ARG A 272 10.16 -16.31 21.15
CA ARG A 272 10.42 -17.36 20.14
C ARG A 272 9.83 -16.95 18.79
N ARG A 273 10.37 -17.50 17.71
CA ARG A 273 9.79 -17.35 16.36
C ARG A 273 8.84 -18.51 16.06
N HIS A 274 7.69 -18.16 15.49
CA HIS A 274 6.77 -19.15 14.95
C HIS A 274 7.24 -19.65 13.59
N VAL A 275 6.94 -20.92 13.31
CA VAL A 275 7.19 -21.51 12.00
C VAL A 275 6.17 -20.95 11.01
N LYS A 276 6.59 -20.77 9.76
CA LYS A 276 5.66 -20.39 8.69
C LYS A 276 4.56 -21.44 8.53
N ASP A 277 3.40 -21.01 8.08
CA ASP A 277 2.31 -21.91 7.76
C ASP A 277 2.75 -22.88 6.63
N GLU A 278 2.46 -24.16 6.79
CA GLU A 278 2.75 -25.19 5.79
C GLU A 278 1.86 -25.01 4.56
N GLU A 279 0.61 -24.66 4.79
CA GLU A 279 -0.41 -24.42 3.79
C GLU A 279 -1.12 -23.09 4.05
N LEU A 280 -1.37 -22.32 2.99
CA LEU A 280 -2.06 -21.04 3.07
C LEU A 280 -3.53 -21.22 2.65
N ASP A 281 -4.32 -21.97 3.43
CA ASP A 281 -5.76 -22.12 3.21
C ASP A 281 -6.51 -20.86 3.65
N PRO A 282 -7.10 -20.07 2.72
CA PRO A 282 -7.80 -18.83 3.06
C PRO A 282 -9.01 -19.02 3.98
N LYS A 283 -9.59 -20.23 4.08
CA LYS A 283 -10.69 -20.54 5.00
C LYS A 283 -10.30 -20.33 6.46
N GLN A 284 -9.01 -20.45 6.78
CA GLN A 284 -8.48 -20.20 8.12
C GLN A 284 -8.79 -18.77 8.62
N LEU A 285 -8.92 -17.78 7.73
CA LEU A 285 -9.32 -16.43 8.11
C LEU A 285 -10.67 -16.42 8.83
N ALA A 286 -11.67 -17.06 8.24
CA ALA A 286 -12.99 -17.15 8.86
C ALA A 286 -13.00 -18.05 10.11
N LEU A 287 -12.33 -19.20 10.09
CA LEU A 287 -12.27 -20.11 11.23
C LEU A 287 -11.63 -19.46 12.47
N ILE A 288 -10.58 -18.65 12.27
CA ILE A 288 -9.93 -17.91 13.36
C ILE A 288 -10.83 -16.77 13.84
N TRP A 289 -11.49 -16.05 12.93
CA TRP A 289 -12.46 -15.03 13.33
C TRP A 289 -13.57 -15.61 14.20
N GLN A 290 -14.11 -16.75 13.83
CA GLN A 290 -15.17 -17.47 14.55
C GLN A 290 -14.69 -18.11 15.86
N GLY A 291 -13.37 -18.19 16.07
CA GLY A 291 -12.77 -18.86 17.24
C GLY A 291 -12.89 -20.39 17.19
N LEU A 292 -13.08 -20.96 16.01
CA LEU A 292 -13.13 -22.42 15.78
C LEU A 292 -11.73 -23.02 15.68
N VAL A 293 -10.74 -22.22 15.34
CA VAL A 293 -9.32 -22.59 15.33
C VAL A 293 -8.55 -21.56 16.14
N ALA A 294 -7.67 -22.03 17.02
CA ALA A 294 -6.74 -21.20 17.76
C ALA A 294 -5.40 -21.12 17.03
N ASN A 295 -4.91 -19.91 16.80
CA ASN A 295 -3.59 -19.66 16.24
C ASN A 295 -2.98 -18.42 16.91
N GLU A 296 -2.04 -18.65 17.81
CA GLU A 296 -1.42 -17.61 18.64
C GLU A 296 -0.72 -16.54 17.80
N PHE A 297 -0.02 -16.93 16.72
CA PHE A 297 0.62 -15.99 15.80
C PHE A 297 -0.40 -15.12 15.07
N ALA A 298 -1.45 -15.74 14.52
CA ALA A 298 -2.50 -15.03 13.80
C ALA A 298 -3.22 -14.02 14.70
N GLU A 299 -3.69 -14.45 15.87
CA GLU A 299 -4.39 -13.58 16.82
C GLU A 299 -3.51 -12.41 17.27
N SER A 300 -2.23 -12.68 17.58
CA SER A 300 -1.28 -11.64 17.96
C SER A 300 -0.92 -10.69 16.81
N SER A 301 -0.86 -11.19 15.57
CA SER A 301 -0.70 -10.35 14.38
C SER A 301 -1.91 -9.44 14.17
N ILE A 302 -3.13 -9.97 14.32
CA ILE A 302 -4.39 -9.24 14.19
C ILE A 302 -4.45 -8.12 15.24
N ILE A 303 -4.30 -8.48 16.51
CA ILE A 303 -4.37 -7.53 17.64
C ILE A 303 -3.25 -6.51 17.55
N GLY A 304 -2.01 -6.95 17.29
CA GLY A 304 -0.86 -6.07 17.19
C GLY A 304 -0.94 -5.08 16.03
N THR A 305 -1.50 -5.49 14.89
CA THR A 305 -1.68 -4.60 13.73
C THR A 305 -2.82 -3.62 13.97
N ALA A 306 -3.95 -4.08 14.53
CA ALA A 306 -5.05 -3.20 14.93
C ALA A 306 -4.60 -2.17 15.99
N ALA A 307 -3.73 -2.56 16.94
CA ALA A 307 -3.18 -1.65 17.94
C ALA A 307 -2.37 -0.51 17.30
N VAL A 308 -1.51 -0.81 16.31
CA VAL A 308 -0.77 0.23 15.58
C VAL A 308 -1.74 1.23 14.91
N ALA A 309 -2.80 0.71 14.25
CA ALA A 309 -3.80 1.55 13.61
C ALA A 309 -4.60 2.39 14.63
N LEU A 310 -5.00 1.82 15.77
CA LEU A 310 -5.73 2.54 16.83
C LEU A 310 -4.88 3.67 17.43
N LYS A 311 -3.57 3.44 17.63
CA LYS A 311 -2.67 4.49 18.10
C LYS A 311 -2.51 5.59 17.06
N LEU A 312 -2.34 5.25 15.79
CA LEU A 312 -2.30 6.22 14.69
C LEU A 312 -3.55 7.10 14.67
N LEU A 313 -4.73 6.48 14.81
CA LEU A 313 -6.04 7.15 14.83
C LEU A 313 -6.31 7.98 16.10
N GLY A 314 -5.36 8.05 17.05
CA GLY A 314 -5.55 8.77 18.31
C GLY A 314 -6.62 8.16 19.23
N LYS A 315 -6.95 6.86 19.05
CA LYS A 315 -7.87 6.14 19.95
C LYS A 315 -7.20 5.64 21.21
N ALA A 316 -5.88 5.74 21.29
CA ALA A 316 -5.07 5.40 22.46
C ALA A 316 -3.79 6.25 22.48
N ASP A 317 -3.35 6.67 23.67
CA ASP A 317 -2.19 7.54 23.84
C ASP A 317 -0.87 6.75 23.91
N SER A 318 -0.94 5.46 24.24
CA SER A 318 0.24 4.60 24.36
C SER A 318 0.07 3.26 23.66
N GLN A 319 1.20 2.57 23.38
CA GLN A 319 1.19 1.23 22.79
C GLN A 319 0.41 0.22 23.66
N GLN A 320 0.56 0.33 24.99
CA GLN A 320 -0.13 -0.55 25.94
C GLN A 320 -1.64 -0.34 25.89
N GLN A 321 -2.08 0.92 25.89
CA GLN A 321 -3.52 1.26 25.77
C GLN A 321 -4.07 0.80 24.41
N ALA A 322 -3.33 1.03 23.31
CA ALA A 322 -3.73 0.61 21.98
C ALA A 322 -3.87 -0.92 21.88
N HIS A 323 -2.91 -1.66 22.46
CA HIS A 323 -2.96 -3.12 22.49
C HIS A 323 -4.11 -3.63 23.36
N ALA A 324 -4.34 -3.04 24.52
CA ALA A 324 -5.46 -3.41 25.40
C ALA A 324 -6.81 -3.15 24.71
N LEU A 325 -6.95 -2.03 24.01
CA LEU A 325 -8.16 -1.71 23.25
C LEU A 325 -8.38 -2.69 22.08
N ALA A 326 -7.33 -2.99 21.30
CA ALA A 326 -7.41 -3.98 20.22
C ALA A 326 -7.77 -5.38 20.74
N LEU A 327 -7.21 -5.79 21.88
CA LEU A 327 -7.55 -7.03 22.53
C LEU A 327 -9.02 -7.07 23.00
N ALA A 328 -9.52 -5.98 23.59
CA ALA A 328 -10.92 -5.87 24.00
C ALA A 328 -11.85 -5.99 22.78
N TYR A 329 -11.53 -5.33 21.65
CA TYR A 329 -12.27 -5.47 20.40
C TYR A 329 -12.26 -6.92 19.91
N TRP A 330 -11.09 -7.58 19.92
CA TRP A 330 -10.97 -8.97 19.51
C TRP A 330 -11.80 -9.92 20.37
N GLN A 331 -11.81 -9.73 21.69
CA GLN A 331 -12.58 -10.55 22.63
C GLN A 331 -14.09 -10.35 22.49
N SER A 332 -14.55 -9.15 22.20
CA SER A 332 -15.97 -8.79 22.07
C SER A 332 -16.53 -8.94 20.66
N ARG A 333 -15.72 -9.33 19.67
CA ARG A 333 -16.15 -9.44 18.27
C ARG A 333 -17.34 -10.39 18.10
N ASP A 334 -18.20 -10.10 17.14
CA ASP A 334 -19.25 -11.04 16.72
C ASP A 334 -18.61 -12.20 15.93
N LYS A 335 -18.53 -13.35 16.56
CA LYS A 335 -17.95 -14.58 15.98
C LYS A 335 -18.80 -15.19 14.87
N HIS A 336 -20.05 -14.77 14.68
CA HIS A 336 -20.92 -15.24 13.60
C HIS A 336 -20.77 -14.42 12.33
N LYS A 337 -20.11 -13.28 12.41
CA LYS A 337 -19.79 -12.44 11.24
C LYS A 337 -18.67 -13.09 10.42
N TYR A 338 -18.60 -12.75 9.16
CA TYR A 338 -17.56 -13.22 8.24
C TYR A 338 -17.48 -14.75 8.06
N ALA A 339 -18.65 -15.39 7.97
CA ALA A 339 -18.79 -16.80 7.63
C ALA A 339 -19.13 -16.93 6.14
N GLY A 340 -18.14 -17.04 5.26
CA GLY A 340 -18.31 -16.95 3.79
C GLY A 340 -18.31 -18.29 3.04
N PHE A 341 -18.39 -19.44 3.72
CA PHE A 341 -18.40 -20.77 3.05
C PHE A 341 -19.35 -21.74 3.71
#